data_87c3321d152ad5fa6c80e8ddca7a41a7
#
_entry.id   87c3321d152ad5fa6c80e8ddca7a41a7
#
_cell.length_a   1.000
_cell.length_b   1.000
_cell.length_c   1.000
_cell.angle_alpha   90.00
_cell.angle_beta   90.00
_cell.angle_gamma   90.00
#
_symmetry.space_group_name_H-M   'P 1'
#
loop_
_entity.id
_entity.type
_entity.pdbx_description
1 polymer ?
#
loop_
_entity_poly.entity_id
_entity_poly.type
_entity_poly.pdbx_seq_one_letter_code
_entity_poly.pdbx_strand_id
1 'polypeptide(L)'
;MIRNSLGIFIGVLATSFAWTAQLAAATWVDTDKISNSRNLQMQVDIDSVNYKGDWIYFLQRIKNLEDSKAYKPWDVGINCSKGVLVERFSGSDEYESTQFRRNGKWFIDFANRNDPSDVFSVEVEAEDDAYREKTYSLICKRYNRQ
;
A
#
# COMPACT_ATOMS: atom_id res chain seq x y z
N MET A 1 -10.02 -77.52 -12.28
CA MET A 1 -10.74 -76.28 -12.64
C MET A 1 -10.09 -75.08 -11.91
N ILE A 2 -9.25 -74.38 -12.59
CA ILE A 2 -8.56 -73.16 -12.05
C ILE A 2 -9.13 -72.01 -12.77
N ARG A 3 -9.85 -71.12 -12.02
CA ARG A 3 -10.37 -69.84 -12.54
C ARG A 3 -9.38 -68.72 -12.24
N ASN A 4 -8.69 -68.26 -13.27
CA ASN A 4 -7.83 -67.09 -13.22
C ASN A 4 -8.73 -65.85 -13.19
N SER A 5 -8.66 -65.06 -12.09
CA SER A 5 -9.21 -63.72 -12.01
C SER A 5 -8.11 -62.73 -12.39
N LEU A 6 -8.25 -62.11 -13.57
CA LEU A 6 -7.42 -61.01 -14.00
C LEU A 6 -7.94 -59.73 -13.34
N GLY A 7 -7.24 -59.23 -12.33
CA GLY A 7 -7.52 -57.92 -11.73
C GLY A 7 -6.89 -56.80 -12.55
N ILE A 8 -7.73 -55.99 -13.16
CA ILE A 8 -7.31 -54.80 -13.86
C ILE A 8 -7.09 -53.68 -12.82
N PHE A 9 -5.84 -53.30 -12.61
CA PHE A 9 -5.50 -52.09 -11.82
C PHE A 9 -5.65 -50.89 -12.73
N ILE A 10 -6.69 -50.11 -12.52
CA ILE A 10 -6.82 -48.78 -13.14
C ILE A 10 -6.04 -47.80 -12.25
N GLY A 11 -4.84 -47.46 -12.69
CA GLY A 11 -4.04 -46.41 -12.07
C GLY A 11 -4.65 -45.05 -12.38
N VAL A 12 -5.25 -44.39 -11.36
CA VAL A 12 -5.68 -43.02 -11.43
C VAL A 12 -4.43 -42.13 -11.32
N LEU A 13 -3.98 -41.59 -12.46
CA LEU A 13 -2.99 -40.52 -12.51
C LEU A 13 -3.63 -39.24 -12.01
N ALA A 14 -3.45 -38.92 -10.73
CA ALA A 14 -3.76 -37.62 -10.18
C ALA A 14 -2.77 -36.60 -10.74
N THR A 15 -3.14 -35.90 -11.82
CA THR A 15 -2.41 -34.72 -12.28
C THR A 15 -2.67 -33.59 -11.31
N SER A 16 -1.73 -33.37 -10.38
CA SER A 16 -1.70 -32.20 -9.52
C SER A 16 -1.43 -30.97 -10.39
N PHE A 17 -2.47 -30.21 -10.75
CA PHE A 17 -2.31 -28.87 -11.28
C PHE A 17 -1.79 -27.98 -10.16
N ALA A 18 -0.48 -27.82 -10.07
CA ALA A 18 0.12 -26.76 -9.30
C ALA A 18 -0.27 -25.44 -9.96
N TRP A 19 -1.25 -24.75 -9.40
CA TRP A 19 -1.52 -23.37 -9.72
C TRP A 19 -0.35 -22.57 -9.13
N THR A 20 0.67 -22.34 -9.94
CA THR A 20 1.64 -21.30 -9.68
C THR A 20 0.88 -19.98 -9.84
N ALA A 21 0.39 -19.43 -8.73
CA ALA A 21 -0.06 -18.04 -8.71
C ALA A 21 1.16 -17.21 -9.10
N GLN A 22 1.21 -16.81 -10.35
CA GLN A 22 2.19 -15.87 -10.87
C GLN A 22 1.90 -14.56 -10.13
N LEU A 23 2.68 -14.27 -9.08
CA LEU A 23 2.65 -12.97 -8.43
C LEU A 23 2.97 -11.96 -9.52
N ALA A 24 1.95 -11.25 -9.98
CA ALA A 24 2.14 -10.15 -10.90
C ALA A 24 3.18 -9.21 -10.29
N ALA A 25 4.20 -8.87 -11.06
CA ALA A 25 5.22 -7.95 -10.59
C ALA A 25 4.55 -6.62 -10.26
N ALA A 26 4.75 -6.11 -9.05
CA ALA A 26 4.18 -4.85 -8.59
C ALA A 26 4.55 -3.70 -9.53
N THR A 27 3.58 -2.91 -9.96
CA THR A 27 3.80 -1.74 -10.81
C THR A 27 3.95 -0.49 -9.96
N TRP A 28 5.18 -0.08 -9.72
CA TRP A 28 5.50 1.09 -8.94
C TRP A 28 5.50 2.35 -9.80
N VAL A 29 4.71 3.33 -9.39
CA VAL A 29 4.61 4.65 -10.03
C VAL A 29 5.20 5.71 -9.11
N ASP A 30 6.09 6.53 -9.66
CA ASP A 30 6.69 7.66 -8.95
C ASP A 30 5.63 8.75 -8.70
N THR A 31 5.54 9.21 -7.46
CA THR A 31 4.65 10.33 -7.12
C THR A 31 5.43 11.64 -7.02
N ASP A 32 6.39 11.74 -6.11
CA ASP A 32 7.30 12.88 -6.02
C ASP A 32 8.58 12.55 -5.26
N LYS A 33 9.54 13.47 -5.30
CA LYS A 33 10.71 13.42 -4.43
C LYS A 33 10.33 13.85 -3.02
N ILE A 34 10.97 13.26 -2.02
CA ILE A 34 10.83 13.70 -0.64
C ILE A 34 11.65 14.98 -0.49
N SER A 35 11.02 16.06 -0.03
CA SER A 35 11.47 17.45 -0.14
C SER A 35 12.89 17.73 0.34
N ASN A 36 13.33 17.11 1.42
CA ASN A 36 14.67 17.32 1.98
C ASN A 36 15.72 16.33 1.49
N SER A 37 15.38 15.46 0.54
CA SER A 37 16.31 14.48 0.00
C SER A 37 16.20 14.38 -1.51
N ARG A 38 17.20 14.90 -2.21
CA ARG A 38 17.27 14.83 -3.69
C ARG A 38 17.28 13.41 -4.22
N ASN A 39 17.59 12.44 -3.36
CA ASN A 39 17.85 11.06 -3.73
C ASN A 39 16.73 10.10 -3.30
N LEU A 40 15.69 10.59 -2.63
CA LEU A 40 14.56 9.77 -2.18
C LEU A 40 13.31 10.08 -3.00
N GLN A 41 12.74 9.03 -3.58
CA GLN A 41 11.55 9.05 -4.42
C GLN A 41 10.42 8.28 -3.75
N MET A 42 9.26 8.89 -3.58
CA MET A 42 8.04 8.21 -3.16
C MET A 42 7.44 7.46 -4.34
N GLN A 43 7.04 6.21 -4.12
CA GLN A 43 6.41 5.35 -5.12
C GLN A 43 5.14 4.71 -4.57
N VAL A 44 4.15 4.52 -5.44
CA VAL A 44 2.88 3.84 -5.17
C VAL A 44 2.78 2.61 -6.03
N ASP A 45 2.40 1.48 -5.45
CA ASP A 45 2.07 0.27 -6.19
C ASP A 45 0.61 0.31 -6.64
N ILE A 46 0.41 0.57 -7.93
CA ILE A 46 -0.94 0.68 -8.52
C ILE A 46 -1.66 -0.66 -8.66
N ASP A 47 -0.94 -1.77 -8.63
CA ASP A 47 -1.53 -3.11 -8.69
C ASP A 47 -2.01 -3.59 -7.31
N SER A 48 -1.55 -2.94 -6.23
CA SER A 48 -2.00 -3.23 -4.86
C SER A 48 -3.33 -2.56 -4.50
N VAL A 49 -3.88 -1.70 -5.37
CA VAL A 49 -5.08 -0.92 -5.08
C VAL A 49 -6.28 -1.80 -4.80
N ASN A 50 -6.88 -1.61 -3.63
CA ASN A 50 -8.09 -2.30 -3.22
C ASN A 50 -9.06 -1.34 -2.51
N TYR A 51 -10.31 -1.77 -2.33
CA TYR A 51 -11.39 -0.93 -1.79
C TYR A 51 -12.01 -1.55 -0.55
N LYS A 52 -12.29 -0.71 0.46
CA LYS A 52 -13.08 -1.09 1.63
C LYS A 52 -14.02 0.05 1.99
N GLY A 53 -15.29 -0.06 1.57
CA GLY A 53 -16.24 1.05 1.63
C GLY A 53 -15.74 2.26 0.82
N ASP A 54 -15.73 3.44 1.42
CA ASP A 54 -15.26 4.70 0.80
C ASP A 54 -13.74 4.87 0.83
N TRP A 55 -13.02 3.87 1.31
CA TRP A 55 -11.57 3.90 1.42
C TRP A 55 -10.92 3.15 0.27
N ILE A 56 -9.83 3.72 -0.23
CA ILE A 56 -8.92 3.14 -1.21
C ILE A 56 -7.61 2.83 -0.51
N TYR A 57 -7.21 1.56 -0.49
CA TYR A 57 -5.95 1.10 0.12
C TYR A 57 -4.96 0.71 -0.95
N PHE A 58 -3.68 0.98 -0.70
CA PHE A 58 -2.57 0.63 -1.58
C PHE A 58 -1.26 0.57 -0.80
N LEU A 59 -0.22 0.02 -1.44
CA LEU A 59 1.13 0.02 -0.90
C LEU A 59 1.91 1.23 -1.39
N GLN A 60 2.68 1.82 -0.49
CA GLN A 60 3.61 2.91 -0.76
C GLN A 60 5.00 2.55 -0.28
N ARG A 61 6.04 3.05 -0.94
CA ARG A 61 7.43 2.86 -0.54
C ARG A 61 8.28 4.06 -0.90
N ILE A 62 9.47 4.12 -0.29
CA ILE A 62 10.53 5.04 -0.69
C ILE A 62 11.56 4.26 -1.50
N LYS A 63 12.03 4.82 -2.60
CA LYS A 63 13.16 4.34 -3.40
C LYS A 63 14.32 5.32 -3.29
N ASN A 64 15.51 4.81 -3.00
CA ASN A 64 16.74 5.59 -3.12
C ASN A 64 17.17 5.61 -4.59
N LEU A 65 17.38 6.80 -5.14
CA LEU A 65 17.76 6.99 -6.55
C LEU A 65 19.26 6.77 -6.80
N GLU A 66 20.11 6.86 -5.77
CA GLU A 66 21.55 6.66 -5.92
C GLU A 66 21.91 5.19 -6.11
N ASP A 67 21.36 4.32 -5.28
CA ASP A 67 21.67 2.89 -5.29
C ASP A 67 20.51 2.02 -5.83
N SER A 68 19.42 2.65 -6.25
CA SER A 68 18.19 2.01 -6.74
C SER A 68 17.52 1.08 -5.73
N LYS A 69 17.91 1.09 -4.46
CA LYS A 69 17.26 0.29 -3.43
C LYS A 69 15.93 0.88 -3.02
N ALA A 70 14.97 0.01 -2.76
CA ALA A 70 13.67 0.38 -2.20
C ALA A 70 13.57 -0.05 -0.73
N TYR A 71 13.00 0.83 0.08
CA TYR A 71 12.65 0.51 1.45
C TYR A 71 11.43 -0.41 1.50
N LYS A 72 11.20 -1.04 2.66
CA LYS A 72 10.03 -1.90 2.87
C LYS A 72 8.75 -1.11 2.63
N PRO A 73 7.81 -1.62 1.83
CA PRO A 73 6.52 -0.97 1.61
C PRO A 73 5.67 -0.92 2.89
N TRP A 74 4.77 0.06 2.96
CA TRP A 74 3.77 0.17 4.01
C TRP A 74 2.39 0.43 3.43
N ASP A 75 1.35 0.15 4.23
CA ASP A 75 -0.04 0.35 3.85
C ASP A 75 -0.45 1.82 3.97
N VAL A 76 -1.16 2.30 2.95
CA VAL A 76 -1.77 3.62 2.92
C VAL A 76 -3.26 3.48 2.60
N GLY A 77 -4.10 4.22 3.32
CA GLY A 77 -5.52 4.34 3.04
C GLY A 77 -5.88 5.78 2.69
N ILE A 78 -6.67 5.98 1.64
CA ILE A 78 -7.20 7.29 1.26
C ILE A 78 -8.72 7.27 1.24
N ASN A 79 -9.33 8.28 1.85
CA ASN A 79 -10.74 8.60 1.65
C ASN A 79 -10.84 9.91 0.86
N CYS A 80 -11.13 9.79 -0.44
CA CYS A 80 -11.11 10.93 -1.36
C CYS A 80 -12.20 11.96 -1.06
N SER A 81 -13.37 11.55 -0.60
CA SER A 81 -14.47 12.45 -0.29
C SER A 81 -14.21 13.27 0.97
N LYS A 82 -13.46 12.71 1.91
CA LYS A 82 -13.13 13.37 3.18
C LYS A 82 -11.80 14.11 3.15
N GLY A 83 -10.97 13.91 2.12
CA GLY A 83 -9.63 14.48 2.04
C GLY A 83 -8.69 13.93 3.12
N VAL A 84 -8.80 12.65 3.45
CA VAL A 84 -8.03 12.00 4.52
C VAL A 84 -7.13 10.92 3.94
N LEU A 85 -5.91 10.87 4.43
CA LEU A 85 -4.90 9.84 4.15
C LEU A 85 -4.39 9.27 5.48
N VAL A 86 -4.34 7.95 5.59
CA VAL A 86 -3.84 7.24 6.78
C VAL A 86 -2.65 6.39 6.36
N GLU A 87 -1.54 6.54 7.05
CA GLU A 87 -0.34 5.75 6.85
C GLU A 87 -0.03 4.90 8.09
N ARG A 88 0.28 3.63 7.87
CA ARG A 88 0.75 2.71 8.90
C ARG A 88 2.19 2.35 8.64
N PHE A 89 3.10 3.01 9.33
CA PHE A 89 4.51 2.70 9.23
C PHE A 89 4.83 1.36 9.90
N SER A 90 5.39 0.44 9.13
CA SER A 90 5.78 -0.90 9.60
C SER A 90 7.07 -0.91 10.43
N GLY A 91 7.40 0.18 11.09
CA GLY A 91 8.61 0.32 11.91
C GLY A 91 8.40 1.00 13.26
N SER A 92 7.21 1.55 13.48
CA SER A 92 6.79 2.13 14.76
C SER A 92 5.53 1.40 15.19
N ASP A 93 5.68 0.44 16.09
CA ASP A 93 4.52 -0.24 16.68
C ASP A 93 3.71 0.68 17.61
N GLU A 94 4.22 1.87 17.90
CA GLU A 94 3.70 2.77 18.91
C GLU A 94 2.75 3.82 18.34
N TYR A 95 3.05 4.40 17.16
CA TYR A 95 2.25 5.49 16.59
C TYR A 95 1.63 5.13 15.25
N GLU A 96 0.40 5.62 15.02
CA GLU A 96 -0.27 5.68 13.74
C GLU A 96 -0.41 7.14 13.32
N SER A 97 -0.11 7.48 12.06
CA SER A 97 -0.32 8.83 11.56
C SER A 97 -1.56 8.90 10.67
N THR A 98 -2.42 9.87 10.95
CA THR A 98 -3.53 10.25 10.09
C THR A 98 -3.25 11.61 9.50
N GLN A 99 -3.22 11.68 8.18
CA GLN A 99 -2.98 12.92 7.46
C GLN A 99 -4.29 13.41 6.86
N PHE A 100 -4.59 14.68 7.01
CA PHE A 100 -5.82 15.25 6.49
C PHE A 100 -5.58 16.62 5.88
N ARG A 101 -6.38 16.92 4.86
CA ARG A 101 -6.33 18.17 4.12
C ARG A 101 -7.37 19.13 4.64
N ARG A 102 -6.95 20.34 5.03
CA ARG A 102 -7.83 21.42 5.45
C ARG A 102 -7.37 22.74 4.85
N ASN A 103 -8.27 23.45 4.15
CA ASN A 103 -7.96 24.73 3.52
C ASN A 103 -6.71 24.71 2.61
N GLY A 104 -6.53 23.61 1.86
CA GLY A 104 -5.40 23.44 0.95
C GLY A 104 -4.06 23.09 1.61
N LYS A 105 -4.04 22.89 2.92
CA LYS A 105 -2.86 22.48 3.68
C LYS A 105 -3.03 21.08 4.24
N TRP A 106 -1.93 20.40 4.46
CA TRP A 106 -1.89 19.10 5.12
C TRP A 106 -1.55 19.23 6.59
N PHE A 107 -2.19 18.40 7.40
CA PHE A 107 -1.95 18.25 8.83
C PHE A 107 -1.71 16.76 9.10
N ILE A 108 -0.89 16.47 10.10
CA ILE A 108 -0.63 15.11 10.54
C ILE A 108 -1.04 15.00 12.00
N ASP A 109 -1.95 14.07 12.29
CA ASP A 109 -2.25 13.64 13.65
C ASP A 109 -1.49 12.35 13.92
N PHE A 110 -0.72 12.33 14.99
CA PHE A 110 -0.08 11.15 15.51
C PHE A 110 -0.86 10.66 16.72
N ALA A 111 -1.26 9.41 16.70
CA ALA A 111 -1.94 8.76 17.81
C ALA A 111 -1.12 7.58 18.31
N ASN A 112 -0.87 7.55 19.62
CA ASN A 112 -0.22 6.43 20.27
C ASN A 112 -1.22 5.26 20.37
N ARG A 113 -0.86 4.10 19.86
CA ARG A 113 -1.73 2.91 19.86
C ARG A 113 -1.96 2.33 21.25
N ASN A 114 -1.03 2.57 22.15
CA ASN A 114 -1.05 2.06 23.52
C ASN A 114 -1.70 3.06 24.50
N ASP A 115 -1.78 4.34 24.12
CA ASP A 115 -2.41 5.40 24.89
C ASP A 115 -3.27 6.30 23.97
N PRO A 116 -4.59 6.06 23.88
CA PRO A 116 -5.48 6.85 23.03
C PRO A 116 -5.59 8.33 23.41
N SER A 117 -5.11 8.73 24.59
CA SER A 117 -5.07 10.13 25.03
C SER A 117 -3.83 10.88 24.55
N ASP A 118 -2.78 10.15 24.12
CA ASP A 118 -1.56 10.71 23.56
C ASP A 118 -1.72 10.95 22.06
N VAL A 119 -2.34 12.08 21.71
CA VAL A 119 -2.55 12.52 20.33
C VAL A 119 -1.99 13.94 20.18
N PHE A 120 -1.19 14.16 19.16
CA PHE A 120 -0.71 15.49 18.80
C PHE A 120 -0.81 15.74 17.29
N SER A 121 -1.03 17.02 16.94
CA SER A 121 -1.19 17.45 15.55
C SER A 121 -0.05 18.39 15.13
N VAL A 122 0.41 18.20 13.90
CA VAL A 122 1.44 19.04 13.27
C VAL A 122 0.93 19.54 11.93
N GLU A 123 1.04 20.84 11.67
CA GLU A 123 0.86 21.39 10.32
C GLU A 123 2.10 21.01 9.49
N VAL A 124 1.88 20.43 8.31
CA VAL A 124 2.97 20.05 7.40
C VAL A 124 3.42 21.30 6.65
N GLU A 125 4.72 21.52 6.59
CA GLU A 125 5.27 22.62 5.80
C GLU A 125 5.03 22.38 4.30
N ALA A 126 4.86 23.46 3.53
CA ALA A 126 4.48 23.40 2.12
C ALA A 126 5.47 22.57 1.26
N GLU A 127 6.74 22.54 1.65
CA GLU A 127 7.76 21.75 0.96
C GLU A 127 7.53 20.24 1.10
N ASP A 128 6.92 19.80 2.21
CA ASP A 128 6.61 18.40 2.49
C ASP A 128 5.23 17.97 1.97
N ASP A 129 4.40 18.93 1.54
CA ASP A 129 3.06 18.66 1.03
C ASP A 129 3.05 18.06 -0.38
N ALA A 130 4.06 18.33 -1.18
CA ALA A 130 4.06 18.03 -2.60
C ALA A 130 3.84 16.54 -2.90
N TYR A 131 4.53 15.62 -2.21
CA TYR A 131 4.36 14.19 -2.46
C TYR A 131 3.01 13.68 -1.97
N ARG A 132 2.47 14.24 -0.87
CA ARG A 132 1.14 13.89 -0.34
C ARG A 132 0.05 14.31 -1.33
N GLU A 133 0.12 15.53 -1.82
CA GLU A 133 -0.82 16.05 -2.80
C GLU A 133 -0.77 15.26 -4.11
N LYS A 134 0.42 14.88 -4.57
CA LYS A 134 0.58 14.07 -5.79
C LYS A 134 0.05 12.65 -5.59
N THR A 135 0.33 12.01 -4.46
CA THR A 135 -0.20 10.69 -4.12
C THR A 135 -1.72 10.73 -4.03
N TYR A 136 -2.28 11.70 -3.30
CA TYR A 136 -3.71 11.91 -3.17
C TYR A 136 -4.37 12.13 -4.53
N SER A 137 -3.83 13.06 -5.34
CA SER A 137 -4.34 13.35 -6.67
C SER A 137 -4.27 12.16 -7.61
N LEU A 138 -3.16 11.41 -7.60
CA LEU A 138 -3.00 10.21 -8.42
C LEU A 138 -4.09 9.18 -8.11
N ILE A 139 -4.24 8.85 -6.84
CA ILE A 139 -5.18 7.82 -6.40
C ILE A 139 -6.62 8.29 -6.59
N CYS A 140 -6.96 9.49 -6.15
CA CYS A 140 -8.35 9.98 -6.22
C CYS A 140 -8.82 10.24 -7.66
N LYS A 141 -7.97 10.73 -8.54
CA LYS A 141 -8.35 10.91 -9.95
C LYS A 141 -8.53 9.57 -10.68
N ARG A 142 -7.72 8.58 -10.36
CA ARG A 142 -7.69 7.30 -11.08
C ARG A 142 -8.67 6.28 -10.54
N TYR A 143 -8.87 6.27 -9.22
CA TYR A 143 -9.56 5.18 -8.52
C TYR A 143 -10.80 5.59 -7.74
N ASN A 144 -11.11 6.90 -7.63
CA ASN A 144 -12.35 7.33 -6.96
C ASN A 144 -13.56 6.85 -7.77
N ARG A 145 -14.29 5.92 -7.21
CA ARG A 145 -15.57 5.46 -7.75
C ARG A 145 -16.66 6.44 -7.27
N GLN A 146 -17.07 7.34 -8.15
CA GLN A 146 -18.26 8.17 -7.90
C GLN A 146 -19.54 7.34 -7.98
#